data_228c5bda2f28489a6f7cec86d41622f9
#
_entry.id   228c5bda2f28489a6f7cec86d41622f9
#
_cell.length_a   1.000
_cell.length_b   1.000
_cell.length_c   1.000
_cell.angle_alpha   90.00
_cell.angle_beta   90.00
_cell.angle_gamma   90.00
#
_symmetry.space_group_name_H-M   'P 1'
#
loop_
_entity.id
_entity.type
_entity.pdbx_description
1 polymer ?
#
loop_
_entity_poly.entity_id
_entity_poly.type
_entity_poly.pdbx_seq_one_letter_code
_entity_poly.pdbx_strand_id
1 'polypeptide(L)'
;MEDVDARKEMMNAAMMGGLSGCNSMFGLAHGTGHALGGIFHMPHGRTVGLFLPYTLEYIINGSEEALVKIAEIARYCGLNAGSDKECAKALIARIRTLAKEIKQPLSVKECGIDKAQWEKEMEGLVNRALNEVMTMTAPRVPGTEDLEKLFRYAYDGKSIDF
;
A
#
# COMPACT_ATOMS: atom_id res chain seq x y z
N MET A 1 -19.23 -16.98 9.49
CA MET A 1 -19.31 -16.24 8.20
C MET A 1 -20.22 -17.05 7.29
N GLU A 2 -21.44 -16.59 7.16
CA GLU A 2 -22.56 -17.36 6.58
C GLU A 2 -22.88 -16.97 5.13
N ASP A 3 -22.34 -15.82 4.66
CA ASP A 3 -22.53 -15.34 3.29
C ASP A 3 -21.61 -16.09 2.32
N VAL A 4 -22.16 -17.10 1.67
CA VAL A 4 -21.46 -17.98 0.72
C VAL A 4 -21.11 -17.24 -0.57
N ASP A 5 -21.99 -16.33 -1.02
CA ASP A 5 -21.76 -15.57 -2.25
C ASP A 5 -20.63 -14.57 -2.07
N ALA A 6 -20.62 -13.82 -0.97
CA ALA A 6 -19.50 -12.94 -0.64
C ALA A 6 -18.16 -13.69 -0.54
N ARG A 7 -18.15 -14.90 0.03
CA ARG A 7 -16.94 -15.74 0.10
C ARG A 7 -16.46 -16.19 -1.29
N LYS A 8 -17.38 -16.56 -2.16
CA LYS A 8 -17.07 -16.94 -3.54
C LYS A 8 -16.46 -15.77 -4.31
N GLU A 9 -17.05 -14.58 -4.21
CA GLU A 9 -16.53 -13.38 -4.86
C GLU A 9 -15.15 -13.00 -4.33
N MET A 10 -14.93 -13.07 -3.02
CA MET A 10 -13.60 -12.83 -2.43
C MET A 10 -12.56 -13.86 -2.87
N MET A 11 -12.95 -15.12 -3.05
CA MET A 11 -12.05 -16.17 -3.54
C MET A 11 -11.67 -15.93 -5.00
N ASN A 12 -12.63 -15.52 -5.84
CA ASN A 12 -12.39 -15.13 -7.23
C ASN A 12 -11.46 -13.91 -7.30
N ALA A 13 -11.71 -12.87 -6.51
CA ALA A 13 -10.87 -11.67 -6.45
C ALA A 13 -9.42 -12.00 -6.00
N ALA A 14 -9.26 -12.85 -4.99
CA ALA A 14 -7.96 -13.30 -4.51
C ALA A 14 -7.19 -14.08 -5.59
N MET A 15 -7.87 -14.97 -6.32
CA MET A 15 -7.26 -15.71 -7.43
C MET A 15 -6.83 -14.78 -8.57
N MET A 16 -7.68 -13.83 -8.96
CA MET A 16 -7.34 -12.83 -10.00
C MET A 16 -6.17 -11.95 -9.56
N GLY A 17 -6.13 -11.51 -8.30
CA GLY A 17 -5.02 -10.77 -7.73
C GLY A 17 -3.70 -11.56 -7.75
N GLY A 18 -3.75 -12.84 -7.39
CA GLY A 18 -2.59 -13.75 -7.46
C GLY A 18 -2.08 -13.93 -8.89
N LEU A 19 -2.97 -14.20 -9.85
CA LEU A 19 -2.61 -14.33 -11.26
C LEU A 19 -2.00 -13.04 -11.82
N SER A 20 -2.56 -11.89 -11.48
CA SER A 20 -2.03 -10.58 -11.86
C SER A 20 -0.61 -10.39 -11.30
N GLY A 21 -0.42 -10.62 -10.01
CA GLY A 21 0.87 -10.48 -9.35
C GLY A 21 1.96 -11.43 -9.89
N CYS A 22 1.59 -12.64 -10.27
CA CYS A 22 2.52 -13.58 -10.92
C CYS A 22 3.02 -13.10 -12.29
N ASN A 23 2.25 -12.24 -12.96
CA ASN A 23 2.60 -11.72 -14.29
C ASN A 23 3.24 -10.33 -14.26
N SER A 24 2.96 -9.50 -13.25
CA SER A 24 3.39 -8.10 -13.18
C SER A 24 4.17 -7.72 -11.92
N MET A 25 4.37 -8.68 -11.01
CA MET A 25 4.87 -8.46 -9.66
C MET A 25 3.89 -7.62 -8.80
N PHE A 26 4.24 -7.36 -7.53
CA PHE A 26 3.31 -6.76 -6.56
C PHE A 26 3.67 -5.34 -6.13
N GLY A 27 4.87 -4.86 -6.45
CA GLY A 27 5.30 -3.49 -6.21
C GLY A 27 5.53 -3.11 -4.74
N LEU A 28 5.64 -1.80 -4.52
CA LEU A 28 6.15 -1.19 -3.27
C LEU A 28 5.33 -1.50 -2.02
N ALA A 29 4.01 -1.68 -2.14
CA ALA A 29 3.16 -2.02 -1.00
C ALA A 29 3.55 -3.37 -0.37
N HIS A 30 3.98 -4.34 -1.19
CA HIS A 30 4.50 -5.61 -0.70
C HIS A 30 5.90 -5.44 -0.10
N GLY A 31 6.81 -4.69 -0.73
CA GLY A 31 8.14 -4.44 -0.19
C GLY A 31 8.11 -3.84 1.22
N THR A 32 7.32 -2.79 1.40
CA THR A 32 7.14 -2.14 2.71
C THR A 32 6.34 -2.99 3.70
N GLY A 33 5.28 -3.66 3.22
CA GLY A 33 4.45 -4.55 4.03
C GLY A 33 5.20 -5.77 4.54
N HIS A 34 6.06 -6.39 3.72
CA HIS A 34 6.92 -7.50 4.12
C HIS A 34 7.95 -7.09 5.17
N ALA A 35 8.55 -5.90 5.02
CA ALA A 35 9.47 -5.36 6.02
C ALA A 35 8.79 -5.21 7.39
N LEU A 36 7.61 -4.59 7.44
CA LEU A 36 6.82 -4.44 8.66
C LEU A 36 6.41 -5.80 9.24
N GLY A 37 5.82 -6.67 8.40
CA GLY A 37 5.35 -7.98 8.83
C GLY A 37 6.45 -8.88 9.37
N GLY A 38 7.64 -8.83 8.75
CA GLY A 38 8.78 -9.63 9.15
C GLY A 38 9.44 -9.19 10.47
N ILE A 39 9.42 -7.87 10.77
CA ILE A 39 10.00 -7.35 12.02
C ILE A 39 9.01 -7.44 13.18
N PHE A 40 7.75 -7.10 12.94
CA PHE A 40 6.74 -7.02 14.00
C PHE A 40 5.78 -8.22 14.03
N HIS A 41 6.07 -9.28 13.27
CA HIS A 41 5.30 -10.52 13.21
C HIS A 41 3.80 -10.31 12.95
N MET A 42 3.48 -9.38 12.05
CA MET A 42 2.11 -9.04 11.69
C MET A 42 1.62 -9.85 10.47
N PRO A 43 0.30 -10.12 10.39
CA PRO A 43 -0.26 -10.83 9.23
C PRO A 43 -0.01 -10.09 7.92
N HIS A 44 0.44 -10.80 6.89
CA HIS A 44 0.82 -10.29 5.57
C HIS A 44 -0.23 -9.34 4.96
N GLY A 45 -1.48 -9.78 4.82
CA GLY A 45 -2.53 -8.96 4.22
C GLY A 45 -2.81 -7.66 4.97
N ARG A 46 -2.60 -7.66 6.30
CA ARG A 46 -2.77 -6.47 7.13
C ARG A 46 -1.66 -5.44 6.87
N THR A 47 -0.42 -5.89 6.77
CA THR A 47 0.72 -4.99 6.55
C THR A 47 0.76 -4.43 5.12
N VAL A 48 0.50 -5.26 4.11
CA VAL A 48 0.41 -4.81 2.72
C VAL A 48 -0.77 -3.85 2.53
N GLY A 49 -1.94 -4.18 3.08
CA GLY A 49 -3.12 -3.31 3.02
C GLY A 49 -2.93 -1.96 3.73
N LEU A 50 -2.16 -1.94 4.83
CA LEU A 50 -1.80 -0.70 5.53
C LEU A 50 -0.97 0.22 4.63
N PHE A 51 0.05 -0.32 3.97
CA PHE A 51 0.95 0.50 3.14
C PHE A 51 0.37 0.85 1.77
N LEU A 52 -0.66 0.18 1.29
CA LEU A 52 -1.21 0.39 -0.05
C LEU A 52 -1.53 1.88 -0.36
N PRO A 53 -2.28 2.62 0.45
CA PRO A 53 -2.58 4.03 0.14
C PRO A 53 -1.33 4.92 0.13
N TYR A 54 -0.36 4.70 1.02
CA TYR A 54 0.87 5.49 1.09
C TYR A 54 1.76 5.27 -0.11
N THR A 55 1.92 4.02 -0.52
CA THR A 55 2.75 3.69 -1.69
C THR A 55 2.13 4.16 -2.98
N LEU A 56 0.80 4.14 -3.11
CA LEU A 56 0.10 4.75 -4.23
C LEU A 56 0.30 6.27 -4.28
N GLU A 57 0.19 6.97 -3.13
CA GLU A 57 0.49 8.41 -3.04
C GLU A 57 1.94 8.71 -3.47
N TYR A 58 2.90 7.93 -2.98
CA TYR A 58 4.31 8.07 -3.35
C TYR A 58 4.54 7.90 -4.86
N ILE A 59 3.93 6.86 -5.44
CA ILE A 59 4.09 6.53 -6.85
C ILE A 59 3.50 7.62 -7.75
N ILE A 60 2.28 8.09 -7.48
CA ILE A 60 1.63 9.11 -8.31
C ILE A 60 2.28 10.49 -8.19
N ASN A 61 3.01 10.75 -7.12
CA ASN A 61 3.74 12.01 -6.96
C ASN A 61 5.04 12.07 -7.78
N GLY A 62 5.56 10.94 -8.25
CA GLY A 62 6.84 10.88 -8.95
C GLY A 62 6.85 10.10 -10.26
N SER A 63 5.71 9.57 -10.72
CA SER A 63 5.59 8.85 -11.99
C SER A 63 4.30 9.23 -12.72
N GLU A 64 4.42 9.99 -13.79
CA GLU A 64 3.28 10.40 -14.63
C GLU A 64 2.62 9.19 -15.30
N GLU A 65 3.40 8.22 -15.77
CA GLU A 65 2.87 6.98 -16.34
C GLU A 65 2.01 6.22 -15.33
N ALA A 66 2.51 6.08 -14.11
CA ALA A 66 1.75 5.41 -13.05
C ALA A 66 0.50 6.21 -12.63
N LEU A 67 0.59 7.54 -12.62
CA LEU A 67 -0.56 8.41 -12.35
C LEU A 67 -1.69 8.13 -13.36
N VAL A 68 -1.39 8.09 -14.66
CA VAL A 68 -2.35 7.78 -15.72
C VAL A 68 -2.96 6.39 -15.51
N LYS A 69 -2.13 5.37 -15.25
CA LYS A 69 -2.62 4.00 -15.01
C LYS A 69 -3.53 3.88 -13.78
N ILE A 70 -3.18 4.54 -12.70
CA ILE A 70 -4.01 4.57 -11.48
C ILE A 70 -5.33 5.31 -11.72
N ALA A 71 -5.31 6.37 -12.53
CA ALA A 71 -6.53 7.08 -12.95
C ALA A 71 -7.44 6.21 -13.85
N GLU A 72 -6.86 5.41 -14.76
CA GLU A 72 -7.61 4.43 -15.55
C GLU A 72 -8.32 3.42 -14.64
N ILE A 73 -7.62 2.88 -13.63
CA ILE A 73 -8.20 1.96 -12.65
C ILE A 73 -9.33 2.65 -11.86
N ALA A 74 -9.13 3.91 -11.45
CA ALA A 74 -10.16 4.68 -10.75
C ALA A 74 -11.45 4.78 -11.58
N ARG A 75 -11.32 5.14 -12.87
CA ARG A 75 -12.46 5.21 -13.79
C ARG A 75 -13.14 3.87 -14.01
N TYR A 76 -12.35 2.81 -14.13
CA TYR A 76 -12.88 1.44 -14.21
C TYR A 76 -13.71 1.07 -12.97
N CYS A 77 -13.31 1.57 -11.80
CA CYS A 77 -14.06 1.43 -10.54
C CYS A 77 -15.24 2.43 -10.41
N GLY A 78 -15.56 3.19 -11.44
CA GLY A 78 -16.65 4.16 -11.43
C GLY A 78 -16.32 5.51 -10.76
N LEU A 79 -15.04 5.77 -10.48
CA LEU A 79 -14.58 7.00 -9.83
C LEU A 79 -14.14 8.03 -10.90
N ASN A 80 -15.09 8.84 -11.37
CA ASN A 80 -14.84 9.87 -12.36
C ASN A 80 -14.78 11.26 -11.70
N ALA A 81 -13.58 11.72 -11.37
CA ALA A 81 -13.36 12.97 -10.63
C ALA A 81 -12.70 14.09 -11.49
N GLY A 82 -12.75 14.00 -12.82
CA GLY A 82 -12.19 14.97 -13.74
C GLY A 82 -10.79 14.59 -14.26
N SER A 83 -9.75 15.28 -13.81
CA SER A 83 -8.37 15.02 -14.23
C SER A 83 -7.83 13.66 -13.72
N ASP A 84 -6.76 13.16 -14.34
CA ASP A 84 -6.08 11.93 -13.89
C ASP A 84 -5.66 12.01 -12.44
N LYS A 85 -5.13 13.16 -12.03
CA LYS A 85 -4.71 13.39 -10.64
C LYS A 85 -5.88 13.32 -9.66
N GLU A 86 -7.03 13.86 -10.02
CA GLU A 86 -8.24 13.80 -9.19
C GLU A 86 -8.80 12.38 -9.14
N CYS A 87 -8.83 11.67 -10.27
CA CYS A 87 -9.25 10.27 -10.32
C CYS A 87 -8.35 9.37 -9.47
N ALA A 88 -7.02 9.49 -9.58
CA ALA A 88 -6.08 8.73 -8.78
C ALA A 88 -6.24 9.01 -7.27
N LYS A 89 -6.40 10.27 -6.88
CA LYS A 89 -6.68 10.65 -5.49
C LYS A 89 -8.03 10.10 -5.00
N ALA A 90 -9.05 10.09 -5.85
CA ALA A 90 -10.36 9.51 -5.50
C ALA A 90 -10.25 8.00 -5.23
N LEU A 91 -9.45 7.27 -6.02
CA LEU A 91 -9.19 5.85 -5.76
C LEU A 91 -8.51 5.64 -4.42
N ILE A 92 -7.46 6.40 -4.12
CA ILE A 92 -6.73 6.30 -2.84
C ILE A 92 -7.66 6.62 -1.66
N ALA A 93 -8.49 7.65 -1.79
CA ALA A 93 -9.49 7.99 -0.79
C ALA A 93 -10.52 6.86 -0.59
N ARG A 94 -10.98 6.21 -1.67
CA ARG A 94 -11.90 5.06 -1.59
C ARG A 94 -11.24 3.85 -0.90
N ILE A 95 -9.96 3.58 -1.18
CA ILE A 95 -9.18 2.54 -0.49
C ILE A 95 -9.14 2.82 1.02
N ARG A 96 -8.83 4.06 1.43
CA ARG A 96 -8.81 4.46 2.84
C ARG A 96 -10.20 4.33 3.50
N THR A 97 -11.26 4.66 2.78
CA THR A 97 -12.63 4.49 3.26
C THR A 97 -12.96 3.01 3.47
N LEU A 98 -12.66 2.16 2.48
CA LEU A 98 -12.85 0.72 2.59
C LEU A 98 -12.07 0.13 3.78
N ALA A 99 -10.82 0.55 3.96
CA ALA A 99 -10.00 0.12 5.08
C ALA A 99 -10.67 0.42 6.42
N LYS A 100 -11.24 1.62 6.60
CA LYS A 100 -12.02 1.98 7.80
C LYS A 100 -13.25 1.10 7.98
N GLU A 101 -14.02 0.87 6.91
CA GLU A 101 -15.24 0.05 6.93
C GLU A 101 -14.95 -1.38 7.42
N ILE A 102 -13.82 -1.96 7.00
CA ILE A 102 -13.40 -3.32 7.38
C ILE A 102 -12.50 -3.36 8.62
N LYS A 103 -12.31 -2.25 9.32
CA LYS A 103 -11.46 -2.10 10.52
C LYS A 103 -9.99 -2.47 10.26
N GLN A 104 -9.50 -2.17 9.08
CA GLN A 104 -8.08 -2.24 8.73
C GLN A 104 -7.37 -1.01 9.29
N PRO A 105 -6.25 -1.14 10.05
CA PRO A 105 -5.46 0.00 10.49
C PRO A 105 -4.99 0.86 9.31
N LEU A 106 -5.02 2.17 9.50
CA LEU A 106 -4.55 3.15 8.52
C LEU A 106 -3.21 3.79 8.90
N SER A 107 -2.67 3.44 10.06
CA SER A 107 -1.34 3.85 10.50
C SER A 107 -0.66 2.71 11.28
N VAL A 108 0.67 2.75 11.32
CA VAL A 108 1.44 1.77 12.10
C VAL A 108 1.16 1.95 13.60
N LYS A 109 0.93 3.20 14.04
CA LYS A 109 0.54 3.51 15.42
C LYS A 109 -0.77 2.83 15.82
N GLU A 110 -1.75 2.75 14.92
CA GLU A 110 -3.02 2.03 15.17
C GLU A 110 -2.83 0.51 15.33
N CYS A 111 -1.70 -0.04 14.89
CA CYS A 111 -1.35 -1.43 15.11
C CYS A 111 -0.81 -1.70 16.52
N GLY A 112 -0.69 -0.68 17.36
CA GLY A 112 -0.18 -0.80 18.73
C GLY A 112 1.35 -0.86 18.83
N ILE A 113 2.08 -0.53 17.76
CA ILE A 113 3.55 -0.50 17.77
C ILE A 113 4.01 0.78 18.48
N ASP A 114 4.80 0.60 19.53
CA ASP A 114 5.39 1.70 20.29
C ASP A 114 6.39 2.50 19.45
N LYS A 115 6.43 3.83 19.63
CA LYS A 115 7.27 4.72 18.84
C LYS A 115 8.75 4.47 19.06
N ALA A 116 9.18 4.18 20.28
CA ALA A 116 10.59 3.92 20.57
C ALA A 116 11.05 2.62 19.90
N GLN A 117 10.21 1.58 19.94
CA GLN A 117 10.46 0.34 19.20
C GLN A 117 10.48 0.58 17.68
N TRP A 118 9.55 1.38 17.16
CA TRP A 118 9.51 1.75 15.75
C TRP A 118 10.79 2.45 15.29
N GLU A 119 11.25 3.45 16.04
CA GLU A 119 12.50 4.16 15.71
C GLU A 119 13.73 3.25 15.80
N LYS A 120 13.77 2.35 16.75
CA LYS A 120 14.85 1.37 16.90
C LYS A 120 14.96 0.44 15.70
N GLU A 121 13.84 0.03 15.13
CA GLU A 121 13.78 -0.91 14.01
C GLU A 121 13.83 -0.21 12.62
N MET A 122 13.90 1.11 12.56
CA MET A 122 13.82 1.89 11.31
C MET A 122 14.86 1.47 10.28
N GLU A 123 16.11 1.31 10.67
CA GLU A 123 17.18 0.85 9.78
C GLU A 123 16.88 -0.55 9.23
N GLY A 124 16.40 -1.45 10.08
CA GLY A 124 16.00 -2.80 9.69
C GLY A 124 14.83 -2.80 8.72
N LEU A 125 13.83 -1.93 8.92
CA LEU A 125 12.68 -1.76 8.03
C LEU A 125 13.13 -1.29 6.65
N VAL A 126 13.95 -0.25 6.60
CA VAL A 126 14.46 0.33 5.35
C VAL A 126 15.32 -0.69 4.59
N ASN A 127 16.25 -1.36 5.28
CA ASN A 127 17.12 -2.35 4.66
C ASN A 127 16.33 -3.54 4.09
N ARG A 128 15.32 -4.04 4.82
CA ARG A 128 14.46 -5.11 4.31
C ARG A 128 13.66 -4.67 3.09
N ALA A 129 13.04 -3.51 3.14
CA ALA A 129 12.26 -2.98 2.02
C ALA A 129 13.12 -2.71 0.77
N LEU A 130 14.36 -2.21 0.93
CA LEU A 130 15.29 -2.00 -0.18
C LEU A 130 15.71 -3.31 -0.84
N ASN A 131 15.90 -4.37 -0.07
CA ASN A 131 16.33 -5.67 -0.58
C ASN A 131 15.17 -6.56 -1.03
N GLU A 132 13.94 -6.10 -0.92
CA GLU A 132 12.76 -6.82 -1.37
C GLU A 132 12.57 -6.64 -2.88
N VAL A 133 12.52 -7.75 -3.59
CA VAL A 133 12.39 -7.74 -5.07
C VAL A 133 11.15 -6.98 -5.53
N MET A 134 10.08 -6.99 -4.75
CA MET A 134 8.84 -6.27 -5.08
C MET A 134 9.02 -4.75 -5.06
N THR A 135 9.92 -4.22 -4.25
CA THR A 135 10.28 -2.80 -4.24
C THR A 135 10.90 -2.36 -5.56
N MET A 136 11.76 -3.21 -6.13
CA MET A 136 12.47 -2.93 -7.38
C MET A 136 11.56 -2.91 -8.61
N THR A 137 10.36 -3.46 -8.50
CA THR A 137 9.36 -3.48 -9.60
C THR A 137 8.37 -2.32 -9.52
N ALA A 138 8.54 -1.41 -8.56
CA ALA A 138 7.68 -0.23 -8.45
C ALA A 138 7.94 0.76 -9.61
N PRO A 139 6.91 1.42 -10.17
CA PRO A 139 7.08 2.44 -11.20
C PRO A 139 7.91 3.65 -10.77
N ARG A 140 7.99 3.88 -9.45
CA ARG A 140 8.92 4.81 -8.80
C ARG A 140 9.65 4.02 -7.72
N VAL A 141 10.89 3.63 -8.00
CA VAL A 141 11.73 2.88 -7.06
C VAL A 141 12.27 3.85 -6.00
N PRO A 142 12.00 3.63 -4.69
CA PRO A 142 12.47 4.52 -3.64
C PRO A 142 13.94 4.31 -3.30
N GLY A 143 14.63 5.38 -2.90
CA GLY A 143 15.90 5.30 -2.20
C GLY A 143 15.70 5.11 -0.68
N THR A 144 16.83 5.03 0.04
CA THR A 144 16.86 4.91 1.50
C THR A 144 16.07 6.02 2.19
N GLU A 145 16.32 7.28 1.80
CA GLU A 145 15.66 8.45 2.38
C GLU A 145 14.16 8.47 2.12
N ASP A 146 13.74 8.08 0.92
CA ASP A 146 12.31 7.99 0.56
C ASP A 146 11.59 6.94 1.42
N LEU A 147 12.20 5.76 1.59
CA LEU A 147 11.62 4.69 2.41
C LEU A 147 11.54 5.09 3.88
N GLU A 148 12.60 5.70 4.43
CA GLU A 148 12.58 6.18 5.80
C GLU A 148 11.46 7.20 6.02
N LYS A 149 11.34 8.17 5.12
CA LYS A 149 10.28 9.18 5.17
C LYS A 149 8.89 8.57 5.01
N LEU A 150 8.72 7.62 4.09
CA LEU A 150 7.47 6.90 3.88
C LEU A 150 7.07 6.13 5.14
N PHE A 151 8.00 5.39 5.76
CA PHE A 151 7.75 4.67 7.00
C PHE A 151 7.35 5.60 8.14
N ARG A 152 8.01 6.76 8.30
CA ARG A 152 7.66 7.77 9.32
C ARG A 152 6.27 8.35 9.10
N TYR A 153 5.91 8.65 7.85
CA TYR A 153 4.58 9.16 7.51
C TYR A 153 3.50 8.11 7.76
N ALA A 154 3.75 6.85 7.37
CA ALA A 154 2.82 5.76 7.62
C ALA A 154 2.65 5.45 9.13
N TYR A 155 3.70 5.68 9.95
CA TYR A 155 3.58 5.54 11.39
C TYR A 155 2.54 6.51 11.97
N ASP A 156 2.61 7.78 11.58
CA ASP A 156 1.74 8.84 12.08
C ASP A 156 0.40 8.95 11.32
N GLY A 157 0.18 8.19 10.26
CA GLY A 157 -1.01 8.28 9.42
C GLY A 157 -1.01 9.49 8.48
N LYS A 158 0.16 10.08 8.21
CA LYS A 158 0.31 11.26 7.36
C LYS A 158 0.34 10.86 5.88
N SER A 159 -0.43 11.55 5.03
CA SER A 159 -0.39 11.36 3.57
C SER A 159 0.98 11.74 2.99
N ILE A 160 1.41 11.01 1.95
CA ILE A 160 2.67 11.24 1.27
C ILE A 160 2.56 12.48 0.36
N ASP A 161 3.46 13.42 0.53
CA ASP A 161 3.49 14.73 -0.14
C ASP A 161 4.79 15.00 -0.93
N PHE A 162 5.59 13.95 -1.15
CA PHE A 162 6.89 14.03 -1.82
C PHE A 162 7.06 13.02 -2.94
#